data_3ffac4fa77535fabc5e941adda0b3cfa
#
_entry.id   3ffac4fa77535fabc5e941adda0b3cfa
#
_cell.length_a   1.000
_cell.length_b   1.000
_cell.length_c   1.000
_cell.angle_alpha   90.00
_cell.angle_beta   90.00
_cell.angle_gamma   90.00
#
_symmetry.space_group_name_H-M   'P 1'
#
loop_
_entity.id
_entity.type
_entity.pdbx_description
1 polymer ?
#
loop_
_entity_poly.entity_id
_entity_poly.type
_entity_poly.pdbx_seq_one_letter_code
_entity_poly.pdbx_strand_id
1 'polypeptide(L)'
;MSIEVRGIRKTFGSFVALDNVSLEFPTGQLVALLGPSGCGKTTLLRIIAGLEYATGGNILLDGEDASDKHVRERQVGFVFQHYALFRHMTVFDNVAFGLRVKPRKLRLPEAQIRKNVKELLELVQLDWLADRFPSQLSGGQRQRIALARALAVRPRVLLLDEPFGALDAKVRKELRRWLRRLHDELHITSLFVTHDQDEAVELADRLVLMNRGKVEQTGTVREVYAKPATPFVYSFLGAVNKFTGHVEGDYLRVGGDVMPIAGGGGTEGLDAVAFARPHELDIIADQASTVGVPATVSRILDVGAVARVELSAPAPATNGSGKAAQPQYFEVELSAQKLSELNLAAGQPVRLVSSRLRVFERGAQT
;
A
#
# COMPACT_ATOMS: atom_id res chain seq x y z
N MET A 1 22.34 -2.38 4.06
CA MET A 1 22.31 -3.76 3.52
C MET A 1 21.27 -3.83 2.43
N SER A 2 21.67 -4.16 1.21
CA SER A 2 20.73 -4.41 0.11
C SER A 2 20.10 -5.80 0.26
N ILE A 3 18.90 -5.96 -0.28
CA ILE A 3 18.21 -7.26 -0.34
C ILE A 3 17.83 -7.51 -1.78
N GLU A 4 18.20 -8.67 -2.31
CA GLU A 4 17.73 -9.13 -3.61
C GLU A 4 16.93 -10.42 -3.46
N VAL A 5 15.80 -10.45 -4.11
CA VAL A 5 14.91 -11.61 -4.22
C VAL A 5 14.94 -12.06 -5.67
N ARG A 6 15.39 -13.30 -5.93
CA ARG A 6 15.57 -13.83 -7.29
C ARG A 6 14.69 -15.04 -7.52
N GLY A 7 13.66 -14.90 -8.33
CA GLY A 7 12.78 -15.97 -8.77
C GLY A 7 12.11 -16.75 -7.65
N ILE A 8 11.77 -16.08 -6.54
CA ILE A 8 11.17 -16.75 -5.37
C ILE A 8 9.83 -17.36 -5.73
N ARG A 9 9.73 -18.65 -5.47
CA ARG A 9 8.49 -19.43 -5.52
C ARG A 9 8.19 -20.02 -4.17
N LYS A 10 6.92 -19.97 -3.76
CA LYS A 10 6.45 -20.63 -2.53
C LYS A 10 5.11 -21.28 -2.75
N THR A 11 5.03 -22.56 -2.41
CA THR A 11 3.79 -23.34 -2.45
C THR A 11 3.45 -23.89 -1.08
N PHE A 12 2.15 -23.96 -0.77
CA PHE A 12 1.60 -24.66 0.40
C PHE A 12 0.62 -25.71 -0.14
N GLY A 13 1.06 -26.95 -0.25
CA GLY A 13 0.32 -27.98 -0.98
C GLY A 13 0.10 -27.56 -2.44
N SER A 14 -1.15 -27.51 -2.88
CA SER A 14 -1.53 -27.05 -4.24
C SER A 14 -1.61 -25.50 -4.38
N PHE A 15 -1.62 -24.78 -3.27
CA PHE A 15 -1.74 -23.31 -3.31
C PHE A 15 -0.38 -22.65 -3.57
N VAL A 16 -0.32 -21.83 -4.62
CA VAL A 16 0.87 -21.02 -4.97
C VAL A 16 0.75 -19.66 -4.29
N ALA A 17 1.54 -19.45 -3.24
CA ALA A 17 1.56 -18.19 -2.49
C ALA A 17 2.46 -17.13 -3.12
N LEU A 18 3.57 -17.55 -3.75
CA LEU A 18 4.49 -16.69 -4.50
C LEU A 18 4.87 -17.43 -5.79
N ASP A 19 4.82 -16.70 -6.91
CA ASP A 19 5.09 -17.24 -8.24
C ASP A 19 6.13 -16.38 -8.96
N ASN A 20 7.39 -16.86 -8.96
CA ASN A 20 8.53 -16.25 -9.64
C ASN A 20 8.76 -14.76 -9.29
N VAL A 21 8.78 -14.45 -8.00
CA VAL A 21 8.97 -13.08 -7.50
C VAL A 21 10.44 -12.69 -7.54
N SER A 22 10.75 -11.61 -8.27
CA SER A 22 12.09 -11.01 -8.32
C SER A 22 12.00 -9.52 -7.98
N LEU A 23 12.78 -9.07 -7.00
CA LEU A 23 12.75 -7.72 -6.44
C LEU A 23 14.13 -7.33 -5.91
N GLU A 24 14.41 -6.03 -5.94
CA GLU A 24 15.57 -5.44 -5.32
C GLU A 24 15.13 -4.35 -4.33
N PHE A 25 15.69 -4.39 -3.12
CA PHE A 25 15.45 -3.41 -2.07
C PHE A 25 16.76 -2.67 -1.79
N PRO A 26 16.85 -1.39 -2.21
CA PRO A 26 18.06 -0.61 -2.05
C PRO A 26 18.39 -0.34 -0.57
N THR A 27 19.68 -0.23 -0.28
CA THR A 27 20.17 0.09 1.07
C THR A 27 19.60 1.42 1.58
N GLY A 28 19.15 1.43 2.83
CA GLY A 28 18.70 2.64 3.52
C GLY A 28 17.33 3.16 3.09
N GLN A 29 16.59 2.46 2.23
CA GLN A 29 15.24 2.85 1.84
C GLN A 29 14.16 2.18 2.69
N LEU A 30 13.05 2.86 2.86
CA LEU A 30 11.82 2.33 3.45
C LEU A 30 10.88 1.90 2.32
N VAL A 31 10.70 0.59 2.16
CA VAL A 31 9.91 0.01 1.07
C VAL A 31 8.61 -0.58 1.60
N ALA A 32 7.49 -0.22 0.98
CA ALA A 32 6.18 -0.82 1.29
C ALA A 32 5.88 -1.99 0.34
N LEU A 33 5.56 -3.14 0.91
CA LEU A 33 4.91 -4.24 0.21
C LEU A 33 3.40 -4.06 0.33
N LEU A 34 2.74 -3.69 -0.75
CA LEU A 34 1.34 -3.31 -0.81
C LEU A 34 0.54 -4.28 -1.69
N GLY A 35 -0.73 -4.54 -1.38
CA GLY A 35 -1.59 -5.40 -2.17
C GLY A 35 -2.73 -6.02 -1.34
N PRO A 36 -3.68 -6.72 -1.97
CA PRO A 36 -4.80 -7.35 -1.31
C PRO A 36 -4.39 -8.38 -0.25
N SER A 37 -5.29 -8.70 0.67
CA SER A 37 -5.08 -9.80 1.61
C SER A 37 -4.87 -11.13 0.85
N GLY A 38 -3.91 -11.93 1.32
CA GLY A 38 -3.61 -13.23 0.71
C GLY A 38 -2.74 -13.18 -0.56
N CYS A 39 -2.26 -12.01 -1.03
CA CYS A 39 -1.41 -11.93 -2.23
C CYS A 39 0.07 -12.30 -2.01
N GLY A 40 0.46 -12.78 -0.82
CA GLY A 40 1.82 -13.29 -0.58
C GLY A 40 2.78 -12.37 0.16
N LYS A 41 2.43 -11.12 0.52
CA LYS A 41 3.30 -10.14 1.17
C LYS A 41 3.98 -10.64 2.45
N THR A 42 3.20 -11.09 3.42
CA THR A 42 3.72 -11.66 4.68
C THR A 42 4.57 -12.89 4.44
N THR A 43 4.21 -13.73 3.45
CA THR A 43 5.02 -14.90 3.07
C THR A 43 6.38 -14.48 2.55
N LEU A 44 6.43 -13.48 1.65
CA LEU A 44 7.68 -12.93 1.13
C LEU A 44 8.53 -12.32 2.25
N LEU A 45 7.91 -11.53 3.13
CA LEU A 45 8.60 -10.92 4.27
C LEU A 45 9.22 -11.97 5.20
N ARG A 46 8.50 -13.08 5.48
CA ARG A 46 9.00 -14.18 6.30
C ARG A 46 10.12 -14.98 5.62
N ILE A 47 10.07 -15.13 4.31
CA ILE A 47 11.16 -15.76 3.54
C ILE A 47 12.43 -14.90 3.60
N ILE A 48 12.32 -13.56 3.43
CA ILE A 48 13.45 -12.64 3.58
C ILE A 48 14.03 -12.73 5.00
N ALA A 49 13.17 -12.83 6.02
CA ALA A 49 13.60 -12.98 7.41
C ALA A 49 14.27 -14.33 7.73
N GLY A 50 14.08 -15.36 6.91
CA GLY A 50 14.48 -16.74 7.22
C GLY A 50 13.57 -17.44 8.22
N LEU A 51 12.34 -16.93 8.37
CA LEU A 51 11.28 -17.54 9.19
C LEU A 51 10.44 -18.55 8.39
N GLU A 52 10.57 -18.52 7.07
CA GLU A 52 9.92 -19.41 6.13
C GLU A 52 10.90 -19.75 5.01
N TYR A 53 10.83 -20.96 4.43
CA TYR A 53 11.67 -21.37 3.32
C TYR A 53 10.92 -21.22 1.99
N ALA A 54 11.61 -20.71 0.97
CA ALA A 54 11.10 -20.73 -0.40
C ALA A 54 11.07 -22.18 -0.94
N THR A 55 10.17 -22.45 -1.88
CA THR A 55 10.16 -23.72 -2.64
C THR A 55 11.17 -23.66 -3.78
N GLY A 56 11.56 -22.48 -4.22
CA GLY A 56 12.57 -22.21 -5.25
C GLY A 56 12.97 -20.75 -5.29
N GLY A 57 14.07 -20.44 -5.95
CA GLY A 57 14.66 -19.13 -5.99
C GLY A 57 15.60 -18.85 -4.82
N ASN A 58 16.22 -17.65 -4.80
CA ASN A 58 17.25 -17.30 -3.84
C ASN A 58 17.00 -15.91 -3.22
N ILE A 59 17.46 -15.75 -1.96
CA ILE A 59 17.54 -14.44 -1.27
C ILE A 59 19.01 -14.08 -1.12
N LEU A 60 19.41 -12.91 -1.61
CA LEU A 60 20.74 -12.38 -1.39
C LEU A 60 20.68 -11.19 -0.44
N LEU A 61 21.62 -11.15 0.49
CA LEU A 61 21.83 -10.05 1.44
C LEU A 61 23.24 -9.48 1.21
N ASP A 62 23.32 -8.22 0.75
CA ASP A 62 24.56 -7.59 0.27
C ASP A 62 25.33 -8.46 -0.77
N GLY A 63 24.60 -9.09 -1.68
CA GLY A 63 25.15 -9.96 -2.73
C GLY A 63 25.51 -11.39 -2.29
N GLU A 64 25.45 -11.71 -0.98
CA GLU A 64 25.68 -13.05 -0.47
C GLU A 64 24.38 -13.85 -0.39
N ASP A 65 24.39 -15.09 -0.88
CA ASP A 65 23.25 -16.00 -0.75
C ASP A 65 22.93 -16.30 0.73
N ALA A 66 21.73 -15.97 1.13
CA ALA A 66 21.21 -16.16 2.47
C ALA A 66 20.05 -17.16 2.52
N SER A 67 19.75 -17.85 1.42
CA SER A 67 18.57 -18.72 1.31
C SER A 67 18.53 -19.78 2.40
N ASP A 68 19.65 -20.42 2.70
CA ASP A 68 19.81 -21.45 3.72
C ASP A 68 20.34 -20.93 5.07
N LYS A 69 20.69 -19.62 5.15
CA LYS A 69 21.17 -19.03 6.41
C LYS A 69 20.05 -19.03 7.45
N HIS A 70 20.36 -19.47 8.66
CA HIS A 70 19.42 -19.41 9.79
C HIS A 70 19.06 -17.96 10.12
N VAL A 71 17.83 -17.70 10.60
CA VAL A 71 17.32 -16.36 10.95
C VAL A 71 18.30 -15.54 11.82
N ARG A 72 19.02 -16.17 12.74
CA ARG A 72 20.01 -15.51 13.61
C ARG A 72 21.24 -14.96 12.87
N GLU A 73 21.56 -15.52 11.71
CA GLU A 73 22.71 -15.15 10.90
C GLU A 73 22.38 -14.05 9.89
N ARG A 74 21.11 -13.85 9.57
CA ARG A 74 20.65 -12.84 8.59
C ARG A 74 20.71 -11.41 9.10
N GLN A 75 20.93 -11.20 10.41
CA GLN A 75 21.00 -9.87 11.03
C GLN A 75 19.79 -8.98 10.74
N VAL A 76 18.60 -9.57 10.74
CA VAL A 76 17.33 -8.91 10.52
C VAL A 76 16.60 -8.69 11.84
N GLY A 77 15.97 -7.52 12.00
CA GLY A 77 14.99 -7.24 13.04
C GLY A 77 13.59 -7.48 12.49
N PHE A 78 12.77 -8.23 13.20
CA PHE A 78 11.41 -8.54 12.75
C PHE A 78 10.37 -8.06 13.78
N VAL A 79 9.37 -7.32 13.32
CA VAL A 79 8.20 -6.92 14.11
C VAL A 79 6.97 -7.61 13.54
N PHE A 80 6.34 -8.45 14.36
CA PHE A 80 5.16 -9.23 14.00
C PHE A 80 3.89 -8.39 14.11
N GLN A 81 2.88 -8.72 13.33
CA GLN A 81 1.55 -8.07 13.30
C GLN A 81 0.90 -7.91 14.68
N HIS A 82 1.07 -8.91 15.57
CA HIS A 82 0.57 -8.87 16.96
C HIS A 82 1.67 -8.53 17.97
N TYR A 83 2.74 -7.87 17.52
CA TYR A 83 3.90 -7.41 18.33
C TYR A 83 4.71 -8.53 18.98
N ALA A 84 4.11 -9.68 19.28
CA ALA A 84 4.71 -10.88 19.89
C ALA A 84 5.59 -10.56 21.12
N LEU A 85 5.16 -9.62 21.98
CA LEU A 85 5.84 -9.34 23.24
C LEU A 85 5.67 -10.49 24.23
N PHE A 86 6.72 -10.78 24.99
CA PHE A 86 6.69 -11.76 26.07
C PHE A 86 5.85 -11.24 27.23
N ARG A 87 4.67 -11.77 27.44
CA ARG A 87 3.66 -11.27 28.40
C ARG A 87 4.12 -11.32 29.85
N HIS A 88 5.00 -12.28 30.19
CA HIS A 88 5.54 -12.52 31.52
C HIS A 88 6.81 -11.69 31.82
N MET A 89 7.30 -10.92 30.88
CA MET A 89 8.46 -10.06 31.00
C MET A 89 8.06 -8.60 31.05
N THR A 90 8.82 -7.78 31.76
CA THR A 90 8.68 -6.33 31.76
C THR A 90 9.01 -5.75 30.38
N VAL A 91 8.72 -4.48 30.15
CA VAL A 91 9.15 -3.73 28.95
C VAL A 91 10.66 -3.78 28.82
N PHE A 92 11.37 -3.50 29.90
CA PHE A 92 12.84 -3.57 29.95
C PHE A 92 13.35 -4.96 29.53
N ASP A 93 12.81 -6.03 30.11
CA ASP A 93 13.25 -7.40 29.81
C ASP A 93 12.90 -7.83 28.39
N ASN A 94 11.77 -7.38 27.84
CA ASN A 94 11.42 -7.60 26.44
C ASN A 94 12.50 -7.01 25.50
N VAL A 95 12.93 -5.78 25.73
CA VAL A 95 13.95 -5.12 24.90
C VAL A 95 15.32 -5.76 25.14
N ALA A 96 15.67 -6.09 26.39
CA ALA A 96 16.94 -6.72 26.74
C ALA A 96 17.08 -8.16 26.23
N PHE A 97 15.96 -8.83 25.94
CA PHE A 97 15.93 -10.28 25.65
C PHE A 97 16.94 -10.68 24.56
N GLY A 98 16.90 -10.03 23.40
CA GLY A 98 17.79 -10.35 22.29
C GLY A 98 19.27 -10.16 22.59
N LEU A 99 19.62 -9.25 23.52
CA LEU A 99 20.99 -9.03 23.97
C LEU A 99 21.45 -10.10 24.96
N ARG A 100 20.54 -10.56 25.84
CA ARG A 100 20.85 -11.56 26.88
C ARG A 100 20.96 -12.99 26.36
N VAL A 101 20.21 -13.36 25.29
CA VAL A 101 20.26 -14.71 24.70
C VAL A 101 21.44 -14.95 23.78
N LYS A 102 22.27 -13.93 23.51
CA LYS A 102 23.53 -14.12 22.76
C LYS A 102 24.46 -15.11 23.45
N PRO A 103 25.24 -15.89 22.70
CA PRO A 103 26.27 -16.77 23.26
C PRO A 103 27.18 -15.97 24.22
N ARG A 104 27.65 -16.62 25.32
CA ARG A 104 28.45 -15.96 26.37
C ARG A 104 29.61 -15.13 25.81
N LYS A 105 30.29 -15.62 24.75
CA LYS A 105 31.41 -14.94 24.11
C LYS A 105 31.04 -13.62 23.39
N LEU A 106 29.77 -13.47 22.98
CA LEU A 106 29.25 -12.32 22.25
C LEU A 106 28.30 -11.46 23.08
N ARG A 107 28.01 -11.88 24.32
CA ARG A 107 27.10 -11.17 25.23
C ARG A 107 27.80 -9.98 25.87
N LEU A 108 27.15 -8.82 25.81
CA LEU A 108 27.60 -7.63 26.51
C LEU A 108 27.47 -7.80 28.04
N PRO A 109 28.31 -7.13 28.84
CA PRO A 109 28.09 -7.01 30.28
C PRO A 109 26.71 -6.43 30.60
N GLU A 110 26.10 -6.84 31.71
CA GLU A 110 24.75 -6.43 32.06
C GLU A 110 24.60 -4.91 32.21
N ALA A 111 25.66 -4.22 32.72
CA ALA A 111 25.68 -2.76 32.77
C ALA A 111 25.55 -2.10 31.38
N GLN A 112 26.20 -2.68 30.37
CA GLN A 112 26.11 -2.18 28.99
C GLN A 112 24.75 -2.53 28.38
N ILE A 113 24.17 -3.70 28.70
CA ILE A 113 22.81 -4.05 28.28
C ILE A 113 21.80 -3.05 28.85
N ARG A 114 21.92 -2.73 30.14
CA ARG A 114 21.05 -1.72 30.81
C ARG A 114 21.16 -0.36 30.13
N LYS A 115 22.35 0.10 29.81
CA LYS A 115 22.57 1.36 29.11
C LYS A 115 21.91 1.35 27.74
N ASN A 116 22.17 0.33 26.91
CA ASN A 116 21.61 0.23 25.56
C ASN A 116 20.07 0.14 25.58
N VAL A 117 19.49 -0.59 26.53
CA VAL A 117 18.02 -0.69 26.67
C VAL A 117 17.42 0.65 27.04
N LYS A 118 18.06 1.39 27.98
CA LYS A 118 17.59 2.72 28.38
C LYS A 118 17.60 3.68 27.18
N GLU A 119 18.69 3.75 26.42
CA GLU A 119 18.80 4.57 25.21
C GLU A 119 17.72 4.22 24.16
N LEU A 120 17.41 2.93 23.99
CA LEU A 120 16.37 2.49 23.08
C LEU A 120 14.96 2.86 23.58
N LEU A 121 14.70 2.77 24.86
CA LEU A 121 13.43 3.16 25.45
C LEU A 121 13.22 4.69 25.37
N GLU A 122 14.30 5.47 25.55
CA GLU A 122 14.30 6.92 25.32
C GLU A 122 14.03 7.25 23.84
N LEU A 123 14.68 6.54 22.89
CA LEU A 123 14.47 6.69 21.45
C LEU A 123 13.00 6.48 21.06
N VAL A 124 12.33 5.48 21.65
CA VAL A 124 10.91 5.22 21.40
C VAL A 124 9.98 6.04 22.32
N GLN A 125 10.52 6.92 23.19
CA GLN A 125 9.82 7.79 24.13
C GLN A 125 8.95 7.03 25.15
N LEU A 126 9.43 5.90 25.65
CA LEU A 126 8.72 5.02 26.59
C LEU A 126 9.61 4.53 27.76
N ASP A 127 10.66 5.28 28.10
CA ASP A 127 11.60 4.96 29.18
C ASP A 127 10.91 4.85 30.56
N TRP A 128 9.89 5.68 30.78
CA TRP A 128 9.06 5.66 32.00
C TRP A 128 8.19 4.40 32.18
N LEU A 129 8.09 3.54 31.14
CA LEU A 129 7.35 2.28 31.18
C LEU A 129 8.23 1.05 31.39
N ALA A 130 9.53 1.21 31.66
CA ALA A 130 10.52 0.14 31.73
C ALA A 130 10.08 -1.05 32.60
N ASP A 131 9.45 -0.79 33.74
CA ASP A 131 9.02 -1.80 34.72
C ASP A 131 7.58 -2.30 34.49
N ARG A 132 6.87 -1.80 33.47
CA ARG A 132 5.50 -2.24 33.14
C ARG A 132 5.52 -3.54 32.35
N PHE A 133 4.40 -4.27 32.38
CA PHE A 133 4.17 -5.46 31.57
C PHE A 133 3.38 -5.13 30.30
N PRO A 134 3.48 -5.92 29.24
CA PRO A 134 2.76 -5.71 27.98
C PRO A 134 1.23 -5.57 28.12
N SER A 135 0.62 -6.20 29.12
CA SER A 135 -0.81 -6.09 29.43
C SER A 135 -1.24 -4.68 29.89
N GLN A 136 -0.29 -3.90 30.40
CA GLN A 136 -0.52 -2.54 30.91
C GLN A 136 -0.29 -1.46 29.87
N LEU A 137 0.03 -1.83 28.60
CA LEU A 137 0.37 -0.92 27.53
C LEU A 137 -0.79 -0.75 26.54
N SER A 138 -0.90 0.45 25.94
CA SER A 138 -1.74 0.67 24.78
C SER A 138 -1.21 -0.09 23.53
N GLY A 139 -2.02 -0.20 22.47
CA GLY A 139 -1.59 -0.80 21.20
C GLY A 139 -0.35 -0.13 20.62
N GLY A 140 -0.34 1.20 20.53
CA GLY A 140 0.79 1.97 20.01
C GLY A 140 2.05 1.86 20.89
N GLN A 141 1.89 1.78 22.22
CA GLN A 141 3.00 1.54 23.14
C GLN A 141 3.59 0.15 22.93
N ARG A 142 2.76 -0.91 22.83
CA ARG A 142 3.23 -2.27 22.53
C ARG A 142 4.01 -2.33 21.23
N GLN A 143 3.56 -1.62 20.20
CA GLN A 143 4.25 -1.57 18.91
C GLN A 143 5.63 -0.91 19.02
N ARG A 144 5.73 0.27 19.67
CA ARG A 144 7.01 0.94 19.86
C ARG A 144 7.99 0.07 20.67
N ILE A 145 7.52 -0.66 21.68
CA ILE A 145 8.36 -1.61 22.43
C ILE A 145 8.80 -2.79 21.57
N ALA A 146 7.93 -3.33 20.71
CA ALA A 146 8.30 -4.39 19.79
C ALA A 146 9.38 -3.91 18.79
N LEU A 147 9.29 -2.66 18.35
CA LEU A 147 10.31 -2.05 17.50
C LEU A 147 11.64 -1.83 18.26
N ALA A 148 11.59 -1.30 19.49
CA ALA A 148 12.79 -1.17 20.35
C ALA A 148 13.47 -2.53 20.56
N ARG A 149 12.70 -3.60 20.79
CA ARG A 149 13.22 -4.97 20.91
C ARG A 149 13.90 -5.43 19.62
N ALA A 150 13.31 -5.15 18.45
CA ALA A 150 13.90 -5.50 17.16
C ALA A 150 15.19 -4.71 16.89
N LEU A 151 15.27 -3.44 17.28
CA LEU A 151 16.44 -2.59 17.13
C LEU A 151 17.56 -2.93 18.12
N ALA A 152 17.24 -3.53 19.28
CA ALA A 152 18.22 -3.83 20.32
C ALA A 152 19.38 -4.71 19.85
N VAL A 153 19.11 -5.62 18.91
CA VAL A 153 20.14 -6.51 18.33
C VAL A 153 21.00 -5.83 17.26
N ARG A 154 20.76 -4.55 16.96
CA ARG A 154 21.40 -3.75 15.92
C ARG A 154 21.29 -4.42 14.55
N PRO A 155 20.06 -4.60 14.05
CA PRO A 155 19.84 -5.26 12.76
C PRO A 155 20.33 -4.36 11.61
N ARG A 156 20.70 -4.98 10.50
CA ARG A 156 21.03 -4.28 9.24
C ARG A 156 19.79 -4.05 8.37
N VAL A 157 18.74 -4.81 8.62
CA VAL A 157 17.43 -4.73 7.95
C VAL A 157 16.32 -4.80 8.99
N LEU A 158 15.28 -4.00 8.81
CA LEU A 158 14.07 -4.00 9.64
C LEU A 158 12.87 -4.47 8.80
N LEU A 159 12.20 -5.50 9.27
CA LEU A 159 11.04 -6.10 8.62
C LEU A 159 9.82 -5.96 9.52
N LEU A 160 8.75 -5.33 8.99
CA LEU A 160 7.55 -4.97 9.75
C LEU A 160 6.33 -5.62 9.09
N ASP A 161 5.67 -6.55 9.77
CA ASP A 161 4.48 -7.25 9.28
C ASP A 161 3.22 -6.54 9.80
N GLU A 162 2.51 -5.79 8.95
CA GLU A 162 1.31 -5.00 9.24
C GLU A 162 1.43 -4.16 10.53
N PRO A 163 2.42 -3.26 10.63
CA PRO A 163 2.75 -2.60 11.89
C PRO A 163 1.63 -1.72 12.45
N PHE A 164 0.61 -1.34 11.66
CA PHE A 164 -0.42 -0.38 12.08
C PHE A 164 -1.83 -0.98 12.18
N GLY A 165 -2.01 -2.27 11.90
CA GLY A 165 -3.31 -2.89 11.68
C GLY A 165 -4.28 -2.89 12.90
N ALA A 166 -3.78 -2.85 14.11
CA ALA A 166 -4.59 -2.99 15.34
C ALA A 166 -4.77 -1.66 16.11
N LEU A 167 -4.63 -0.52 15.43
CA LEU A 167 -4.62 0.81 16.07
C LEU A 167 -5.80 1.68 15.62
N ASP A 168 -6.28 2.56 16.50
CA ASP A 168 -7.21 3.60 16.12
C ASP A 168 -6.58 4.63 15.16
N ALA A 169 -7.41 5.39 14.44
CA ALA A 169 -6.95 6.28 13.35
C ALA A 169 -5.97 7.37 13.84
N LYS A 170 -6.18 7.93 15.04
CA LYS A 170 -5.33 8.98 15.59
C LYS A 170 -3.96 8.42 15.95
N VAL A 171 -3.91 7.33 16.72
CA VAL A 171 -2.68 6.65 17.13
C VAL A 171 -1.92 6.15 15.90
N ARG A 172 -2.62 5.62 14.90
CA ARG A 172 -2.02 5.17 13.63
C ARG A 172 -1.29 6.32 12.93
N LYS A 173 -1.93 7.49 12.79
CA LYS A 173 -1.32 8.66 12.15
C LYS A 173 -0.08 9.18 12.91
N GLU A 174 -0.15 9.24 14.24
CA GLU A 174 0.98 9.65 15.08
C GLU A 174 2.16 8.68 14.94
N LEU A 175 1.86 7.38 14.92
CA LEU A 175 2.87 6.33 14.83
C LEU A 175 3.53 6.26 13.45
N ARG A 176 2.77 6.47 12.36
CA ARG A 176 3.36 6.59 11.00
C ARG A 176 4.38 7.71 10.95
N ARG A 177 4.02 8.92 11.42
CA ARG A 177 4.94 10.06 11.45
C ARG A 177 6.18 9.81 12.32
N TRP A 178 5.99 9.12 13.43
CA TRP A 178 7.10 8.75 14.30
C TRP A 178 8.02 7.71 13.63
N LEU A 179 7.47 6.66 12.99
CA LEU A 179 8.25 5.65 12.28
C LEU A 179 9.06 6.26 11.13
N ARG A 180 8.47 7.20 10.38
CA ARG A 180 9.17 7.91 9.31
C ARG A 180 10.39 8.67 9.87
N ARG A 181 10.21 9.45 10.92
CA ARG A 181 11.32 10.17 11.58
C ARG A 181 12.41 9.23 12.07
N LEU A 182 12.02 8.14 12.71
CA LEU A 182 12.95 7.12 13.18
C LEU A 182 13.75 6.50 12.03
N HIS A 183 13.12 6.23 10.90
CA HIS A 183 13.79 5.74 9.71
C HIS A 183 14.79 6.77 9.16
N ASP A 184 14.40 8.05 9.11
CA ASP A 184 15.26 9.15 8.65
C ASP A 184 16.48 9.36 9.56
N GLU A 185 16.37 9.04 10.85
CA GLU A 185 17.49 9.10 11.80
C GLU A 185 18.45 7.89 11.68
N LEU A 186 17.89 6.70 11.51
CA LEU A 186 18.66 5.45 11.58
C LEU A 186 19.19 4.99 10.22
N HIS A 187 18.59 5.38 9.12
CA HIS A 187 18.93 4.99 7.74
C HIS A 187 19.08 3.47 7.55
N ILE A 188 18.28 2.69 8.26
CA ILE A 188 18.25 1.22 8.16
C ILE A 188 17.35 0.81 7.00
N THR A 189 17.81 -0.09 6.13
CA THR A 189 16.95 -0.69 5.10
C THR A 189 15.71 -1.31 5.76
N SER A 190 14.54 -0.84 5.41
CA SER A 190 13.31 -1.23 6.08
C SER A 190 12.25 -1.65 5.08
N LEU A 191 11.59 -2.79 5.35
CA LEU A 191 10.45 -3.26 4.59
C LEU A 191 9.24 -3.36 5.52
N PHE A 192 8.10 -2.86 5.07
CA PHE A 192 6.86 -3.08 5.80
C PHE A 192 5.74 -3.58 4.88
N VAL A 193 4.93 -4.47 5.42
CA VAL A 193 3.73 -4.99 4.77
C VAL A 193 2.54 -4.16 5.21
N THR A 194 1.71 -3.77 4.27
CA THR A 194 0.41 -3.17 4.55
C THR A 194 -0.60 -3.50 3.46
N HIS A 195 -1.88 -3.39 3.79
CA HIS A 195 -2.99 -3.37 2.84
C HIS A 195 -3.62 -1.97 2.73
N ASP A 196 -3.16 -1.03 3.55
CA ASP A 196 -3.61 0.37 3.59
C ASP A 196 -2.73 1.22 2.67
N GLN A 197 -3.36 1.87 1.70
CA GLN A 197 -2.71 2.70 0.70
C GLN A 197 -2.12 3.96 1.30
N ASP A 198 -2.83 4.59 2.25
CA ASP A 198 -2.39 5.82 2.91
C ASP A 198 -1.11 5.57 3.70
N GLU A 199 -0.99 4.41 4.35
CA GLU A 199 0.22 4.01 5.04
C GLU A 199 1.41 3.92 4.09
N ALA A 200 1.21 3.27 2.95
CA ALA A 200 2.26 3.09 1.95
C ALA A 200 2.68 4.42 1.33
N VAL A 201 1.73 5.28 0.98
CA VAL A 201 1.98 6.58 0.34
C VAL A 201 2.65 7.58 1.30
N GLU A 202 2.25 7.60 2.59
CA GLU A 202 2.82 8.53 3.58
C GLU A 202 4.23 8.14 4.03
N LEU A 203 4.56 6.85 4.03
CA LEU A 203 5.79 6.37 4.66
C LEU A 203 6.88 5.99 3.69
N ALA A 204 6.53 5.32 2.59
CA ALA A 204 7.50 4.63 1.78
C ALA A 204 8.27 5.54 0.83
N ASP A 205 9.56 5.26 0.63
CA ASP A 205 10.35 5.80 -0.47
C ASP A 205 9.99 5.09 -1.79
N ARG A 206 9.69 3.78 -1.70
CA ARG A 206 9.30 2.94 -2.84
C ARG A 206 8.13 2.03 -2.48
N LEU A 207 7.32 1.75 -3.49
CA LEU A 207 6.22 0.78 -3.43
C LEU A 207 6.57 -0.47 -4.23
N VAL A 208 6.15 -1.61 -3.71
CA VAL A 208 6.06 -2.88 -4.43
C VAL A 208 4.62 -3.33 -4.34
N LEU A 209 3.89 -3.23 -5.44
CA LEU A 209 2.53 -3.75 -5.53
C LEU A 209 2.56 -5.23 -5.89
N MET A 210 1.86 -6.02 -5.08
CA MET A 210 1.71 -7.46 -5.28
C MET A 210 0.25 -7.85 -5.48
N ASN A 211 0.02 -8.81 -6.36
CA ASN A 211 -1.28 -9.40 -6.60
C ASN A 211 -1.12 -10.88 -6.94
N ARG A 212 -1.95 -11.75 -6.36
CA ARG A 212 -1.97 -13.21 -6.66
C ARG A 212 -0.58 -13.86 -6.69
N GLY A 213 0.28 -13.51 -5.75
CA GLY A 213 1.63 -14.07 -5.62
C GLY A 213 2.67 -13.50 -6.58
N LYS A 214 2.35 -12.48 -7.35
CA LYS A 214 3.24 -11.82 -8.34
C LYS A 214 3.43 -10.35 -8.01
N VAL A 215 4.51 -9.77 -8.55
CA VAL A 215 4.74 -8.32 -8.53
C VAL A 215 4.05 -7.72 -9.75
N GLU A 216 3.15 -6.78 -9.50
CA GLU A 216 2.44 -6.02 -10.55
C GLU A 216 3.25 -4.81 -10.99
N GLN A 217 3.78 -4.07 -10.02
CA GLN A 217 4.61 -2.89 -10.28
C GLN A 217 5.49 -2.56 -9.09
N THR A 218 6.67 -2.00 -9.37
CA THR A 218 7.57 -1.40 -8.39
C THR A 218 8.03 -0.03 -8.87
N GLY A 219 8.25 0.90 -7.93
CA GLY A 219 8.71 2.25 -8.24
C GLY A 219 8.63 3.17 -7.02
N THR A 220 8.99 4.42 -7.18
CA THR A 220 8.68 5.45 -6.18
C THR A 220 7.16 5.64 -6.07
N VAL A 221 6.70 6.14 -4.93
CA VAL A 221 5.26 6.45 -4.72
C VAL A 221 4.70 7.27 -5.87
N ARG A 222 5.44 8.30 -6.28
CA ARG A 222 5.05 9.20 -7.37
C ARG A 222 4.95 8.50 -8.72
N GLU A 223 5.92 7.64 -9.05
CA GLU A 223 5.93 6.90 -10.32
C GLU A 223 4.75 5.95 -10.42
N VAL A 224 4.54 5.14 -9.38
CA VAL A 224 3.46 4.13 -9.37
C VAL A 224 2.08 4.80 -9.43
N TYR A 225 1.91 5.92 -8.71
CA TYR A 225 0.66 6.69 -8.73
C TYR A 225 0.41 7.39 -10.07
N ALA A 226 1.44 8.01 -10.67
CA ALA A 226 1.30 8.78 -11.91
C ALA A 226 1.27 7.92 -13.17
N LYS A 227 1.95 6.75 -13.15
CA LYS A 227 2.09 5.83 -14.29
C LYS A 227 1.77 4.40 -13.89
N PRO A 228 0.52 4.09 -13.51
CA PRO A 228 0.12 2.72 -13.19
C PRO A 228 0.27 1.83 -14.42
N ALA A 229 0.90 0.66 -14.21
CA ALA A 229 1.22 -0.26 -15.31
C ALA A 229 0.01 -1.09 -15.75
N THR A 230 -0.93 -1.37 -14.85
CA THR A 230 -2.09 -2.21 -15.11
C THR A 230 -3.38 -1.58 -14.55
N PRO A 231 -4.56 -1.99 -15.06
CA PRO A 231 -5.85 -1.64 -14.47
C PRO A 231 -5.93 -1.93 -12.97
N PHE A 232 -5.33 -3.04 -12.54
CA PHE A 232 -5.27 -3.41 -11.14
C PHE A 232 -4.52 -2.36 -10.32
N VAL A 233 -3.32 -1.97 -10.74
CA VAL A 233 -2.51 -0.95 -10.04
C VAL A 233 -3.26 0.37 -9.94
N TYR A 234 -3.91 0.78 -11.04
CA TYR A 234 -4.68 2.02 -11.07
C TYR A 234 -5.83 1.99 -10.06
N SER A 235 -6.64 0.93 -10.09
CA SER A 235 -7.82 0.78 -9.22
C SER A 235 -7.46 0.49 -7.77
N PHE A 236 -6.30 -0.12 -7.52
CA PHE A 236 -5.85 -0.43 -6.17
C PHE A 236 -5.34 0.80 -5.42
N LEU A 237 -4.85 1.85 -6.09
CA LEU A 237 -4.27 3.04 -5.47
C LEU A 237 -5.26 4.21 -5.29
N GLY A 238 -6.50 3.94 -4.94
CA GLY A 238 -7.52 4.94 -4.61
C GLY A 238 -8.85 4.73 -5.33
N ALA A 239 -9.80 5.59 -5.02
CA ALA A 239 -11.10 5.59 -5.68
C ALA A 239 -10.93 5.88 -7.18
N VAL A 240 -11.68 5.16 -8.01
CA VAL A 240 -11.62 5.30 -9.47
C VAL A 240 -12.99 5.20 -10.09
N ASN A 241 -13.20 5.98 -11.14
CA ASN A 241 -14.30 5.87 -12.05
C ASN A 241 -13.89 5.02 -13.25
N LYS A 242 -14.71 4.06 -13.63
CA LYS A 242 -14.44 3.13 -14.71
C LYS A 242 -15.39 3.42 -15.88
N PHE A 243 -14.84 3.55 -17.07
CA PHE A 243 -15.57 3.71 -18.32
C PHE A 243 -15.24 2.55 -19.24
N THR A 244 -16.23 2.01 -19.94
CA THR A 244 -16.02 0.96 -20.93
C THR A 244 -16.48 1.47 -22.29
N GLY A 245 -15.65 1.35 -23.31
CA GLY A 245 -15.95 1.88 -24.62
C GLY A 245 -14.95 1.44 -25.67
N HIS A 246 -14.98 2.12 -26.83
CA HIS A 246 -14.06 1.90 -27.94
C HIS A 246 -13.21 3.14 -28.17
N VAL A 247 -11.93 2.95 -28.48
CA VAL A 247 -11.01 4.06 -28.81
C VAL A 247 -11.24 4.48 -30.25
N GLU A 248 -11.51 5.76 -30.47
CA GLU A 248 -11.65 6.40 -31.77
C GLU A 248 -10.76 7.66 -31.82
N GLY A 249 -9.59 7.54 -32.41
CA GLY A 249 -8.59 8.62 -32.39
C GLY A 249 -8.22 9.05 -30.97
N ASP A 250 -8.40 10.33 -30.66
CA ASP A 250 -8.14 10.91 -29.32
C ASP A 250 -9.34 10.86 -28.37
N TYR A 251 -10.34 10.02 -28.67
CA TYR A 251 -11.56 9.93 -27.86
C TYR A 251 -11.85 8.47 -27.47
N LEU A 252 -12.46 8.33 -26.29
CA LEU A 252 -13.13 7.09 -25.89
C LEU A 252 -14.62 7.26 -26.17
N ARG A 253 -15.17 6.41 -27.04
CA ARG A 253 -16.62 6.33 -27.27
C ARG A 253 -17.26 5.45 -26.21
N VAL A 254 -18.13 6.02 -25.39
CA VAL A 254 -18.91 5.34 -24.35
C VAL A 254 -20.37 5.39 -24.76
N GLY A 255 -20.88 4.31 -25.35
CA GLY A 255 -22.23 4.31 -25.96
C GLY A 255 -22.32 5.29 -27.15
N GLY A 256 -23.19 6.29 -27.04
CA GLY A 256 -23.35 7.36 -28.05
C GLY A 256 -22.49 8.60 -27.83
N ASP A 257 -21.78 8.69 -26.69
CA ASP A 257 -21.06 9.88 -26.24
C ASP A 257 -19.55 9.69 -26.35
N VAL A 258 -18.80 10.79 -26.34
CA VAL A 258 -17.34 10.77 -26.46
C VAL A 258 -16.66 11.46 -25.28
N MET A 259 -15.58 10.86 -24.79
CA MET A 259 -14.69 11.45 -23.78
C MET A 259 -13.30 11.65 -24.35
N PRO A 260 -12.68 12.84 -24.18
CA PRO A 260 -11.31 13.06 -24.65
C PRO A 260 -10.30 12.22 -23.86
N ILE A 261 -9.29 11.68 -24.57
CA ILE A 261 -8.17 10.95 -24.00
C ILE A 261 -6.97 11.86 -23.97
N ALA A 262 -6.48 12.21 -22.77
CA ALA A 262 -5.30 13.05 -22.64
C ALA A 262 -4.02 12.29 -23.00
N GLY A 263 -3.26 12.76 -23.98
CA GLY A 263 -1.95 12.22 -24.35
C GLY A 263 -1.93 11.26 -25.53
N GLY A 264 -2.98 11.24 -26.34
CA GLY A 264 -3.09 10.42 -27.56
C GLY A 264 -3.81 9.10 -27.31
N GLY A 265 -4.62 8.70 -28.29
CA GLY A 265 -5.40 7.47 -28.27
C GLY A 265 -4.52 6.22 -28.39
N GLY A 266 -4.99 5.15 -27.80
CA GLY A 266 -4.49 3.81 -28.05
C GLY A 266 -4.82 3.33 -29.47
N THR A 267 -4.62 2.06 -29.74
CA THR A 267 -4.89 1.47 -31.05
C THR A 267 -6.37 1.64 -31.41
N GLU A 268 -6.62 2.25 -32.56
CA GLU A 268 -7.97 2.58 -33.05
C GLU A 268 -8.85 1.32 -33.17
N GLY A 269 -10.11 1.41 -32.75
CA GLY A 269 -11.09 0.34 -32.86
C GLY A 269 -11.04 -0.73 -31.77
N LEU A 270 -10.14 -0.61 -30.79
CA LEU A 270 -10.05 -1.57 -29.69
C LEU A 270 -11.09 -1.33 -28.59
N ASP A 271 -11.66 -2.43 -28.11
CA ASP A 271 -12.42 -2.44 -26.85
C ASP A 271 -11.49 -2.03 -25.71
N ALA A 272 -11.82 -0.94 -25.03
CA ALA A 272 -11.01 -0.36 -23.99
C ALA A 272 -11.75 -0.23 -22.67
N VAL A 273 -10.99 -0.30 -21.60
CA VAL A 273 -11.41 0.11 -20.27
C VAL A 273 -10.59 1.33 -19.87
N ALA A 274 -11.28 2.42 -19.58
CA ALA A 274 -10.64 3.65 -19.14
C ALA A 274 -10.98 3.95 -17.68
N PHE A 275 -10.05 4.60 -17.02
CA PHE A 275 -10.17 4.99 -15.63
C PHE A 275 -9.84 6.47 -15.47
N ALA A 276 -10.57 7.12 -14.54
CA ALA A 276 -10.28 8.45 -14.06
C ALA A 276 -10.46 8.49 -12.54
N ARG A 277 -9.61 9.23 -11.84
CA ARG A 277 -9.79 9.47 -10.40
C ARG A 277 -10.90 10.49 -10.18
N PRO A 278 -11.55 10.52 -9.00
CA PRO A 278 -12.61 11.49 -8.73
C PRO A 278 -12.22 12.94 -8.99
N HIS A 279 -11.00 13.34 -8.67
CA HIS A 279 -10.47 14.69 -8.90
C HIS A 279 -9.98 14.95 -10.34
N GLU A 280 -9.90 13.92 -11.19
CA GLU A 280 -9.59 14.02 -12.63
C GLU A 280 -10.85 14.13 -13.49
N LEU A 281 -12.02 13.97 -12.87
CA LEU A 281 -13.32 14.19 -13.51
C LEU A 281 -13.84 15.59 -13.21
N ASP A 282 -14.61 16.09 -14.16
CA ASP A 282 -15.30 17.34 -14.05
C ASP A 282 -16.78 17.21 -14.45
N ILE A 283 -17.60 18.16 -14.02
CA ILE A 283 -19.03 18.18 -14.28
C ILE A 283 -19.37 19.39 -15.17
N ILE A 284 -20.07 19.15 -16.27
CA ILE A 284 -20.66 20.16 -17.14
C ILE A 284 -22.16 20.14 -16.95
N ALA A 285 -22.73 21.26 -16.52
CA ALA A 285 -24.18 21.41 -16.33
C ALA A 285 -24.93 21.60 -17.67
N ASP A 286 -24.24 21.98 -18.74
CA ASP A 286 -24.84 22.18 -20.07
C ASP A 286 -25.18 20.83 -20.75
N GLN A 287 -26.44 20.57 -20.91
CA GLN A 287 -26.97 19.36 -21.56
C GLN A 287 -26.88 19.38 -23.07
N ALA A 288 -26.66 20.53 -23.71
CA ALA A 288 -26.52 20.67 -25.15
C ALA A 288 -25.15 20.19 -25.66
N SER A 289 -24.17 20.00 -24.77
CA SER A 289 -22.86 19.47 -25.09
C SER A 289 -22.97 18.01 -25.57
N THR A 290 -22.26 17.67 -26.65
CA THR A 290 -22.07 16.28 -27.11
C THR A 290 -20.84 15.62 -26.49
N VAL A 291 -20.05 16.37 -25.75
CA VAL A 291 -18.83 15.87 -25.08
C VAL A 291 -19.16 15.50 -23.64
N GLY A 292 -18.64 14.35 -23.21
CA GLY A 292 -18.82 13.80 -21.86
C GLY A 292 -19.95 12.77 -21.76
N VAL A 293 -19.89 11.95 -20.72
CA VAL A 293 -20.88 10.91 -20.45
C VAL A 293 -22.05 11.49 -19.66
N PRO A 294 -23.30 11.29 -20.12
CA PRO A 294 -24.46 11.77 -19.41
C PRO A 294 -24.62 11.04 -18.06
N ALA A 295 -24.91 11.78 -17.01
CA ALA A 295 -25.14 11.26 -15.66
C ALA A 295 -26.14 12.13 -14.92
N THR A 296 -26.71 11.60 -13.83
CA THR A 296 -27.61 12.32 -12.94
C THR A 296 -26.97 12.43 -11.56
N VAL A 297 -26.98 13.62 -10.97
CA VAL A 297 -26.51 13.85 -9.61
C VAL A 297 -27.36 13.05 -8.63
N SER A 298 -26.78 12.10 -7.93
CA SER A 298 -27.47 11.28 -6.93
C SER A 298 -27.37 11.90 -5.53
N ARG A 299 -26.19 12.38 -5.17
CA ARG A 299 -25.91 12.94 -3.85
C ARG A 299 -24.76 13.93 -3.89
N ILE A 300 -24.82 14.94 -3.04
CA ILE A 300 -23.73 15.90 -2.83
C ILE A 300 -23.31 15.83 -1.36
N LEU A 301 -22.04 15.59 -1.12
CA LEU A 301 -21.40 15.58 0.21
C LEU A 301 -20.45 16.77 0.25
N ASP A 302 -20.91 17.86 0.82
CA ASP A 302 -20.12 19.09 0.99
C ASP A 302 -19.55 19.12 2.41
N VAL A 303 -18.27 18.72 2.55
CA VAL A 303 -17.60 18.67 3.84
C VAL A 303 -16.20 19.28 3.71
N GLY A 304 -16.09 20.55 4.03
CA GLY A 304 -14.83 21.27 4.10
C GLY A 304 -14.34 21.87 2.77
N ALA A 305 -13.08 21.67 2.42
CA ALA A 305 -12.46 22.27 1.23
C ALA A 305 -12.78 21.56 -0.08
N VAL A 306 -13.22 20.30 0.01
CA VAL A 306 -13.51 19.43 -1.14
C VAL A 306 -14.92 18.88 -0.99
N ALA A 307 -15.71 19.02 -2.03
CA ALA A 307 -17.04 18.42 -2.12
C ALA A 307 -16.98 17.14 -2.97
N ARG A 308 -17.71 16.12 -2.56
CA ARG A 308 -17.85 14.87 -3.26
C ARG A 308 -19.25 14.78 -3.85
N VAL A 309 -19.33 14.60 -5.17
CA VAL A 309 -20.58 14.44 -5.91
C VAL A 309 -20.68 13.01 -6.39
N GLU A 310 -21.70 12.31 -5.94
CA GLU A 310 -22.04 10.96 -6.39
C GLU A 310 -23.04 11.09 -7.55
N LEU A 311 -22.79 10.37 -8.63
CA LEU A 311 -23.62 10.42 -9.83
C LEU A 311 -23.97 9.00 -10.28
N SER A 312 -25.09 8.89 -10.98
CA SER A 312 -25.53 7.65 -11.62
C SER A 312 -25.78 7.88 -13.10
N ALA A 313 -25.32 6.93 -13.93
CA ALA A 313 -25.64 6.90 -15.35
C ALA A 313 -26.36 5.61 -15.70
N PRO A 314 -27.27 5.62 -16.70
CA PRO A 314 -27.83 4.37 -17.23
C PRO A 314 -26.69 3.51 -17.76
N ALA A 315 -26.74 2.21 -17.49
CA ALA A 315 -25.73 1.31 -18.02
C ALA A 315 -25.77 1.34 -19.56
N PRO A 316 -24.62 1.32 -20.23
CA PRO A 316 -24.57 1.23 -21.69
C PRO A 316 -25.33 -0.03 -22.13
N ALA A 317 -26.16 0.09 -23.15
CA ALA A 317 -26.93 -1.01 -23.69
C ALA A 317 -25.96 -2.10 -24.17
N THR A 318 -25.83 -3.19 -23.41
CA THR A 318 -25.05 -4.35 -23.83
C THR A 318 -25.89 -5.17 -24.82
N ASN A 319 -25.42 -5.32 -26.03
CA ASN A 319 -26.01 -6.20 -27.02
C ASN A 319 -26.14 -7.63 -26.48
N GLY A 320 -27.33 -8.12 -26.23
CA GLY A 320 -27.63 -9.53 -26.31
C GLY A 320 -27.87 -10.35 -25.05
N SER A 321 -27.81 -9.84 -23.82
CA SER A 321 -28.25 -10.61 -22.67
C SER A 321 -29.37 -9.86 -21.91
N GLY A 322 -30.57 -10.43 -21.90
CA GLY A 322 -31.79 -9.85 -21.32
C GLY A 322 -31.80 -9.66 -19.79
N LYS A 323 -30.69 -9.31 -19.16
CA LYS A 323 -30.60 -8.83 -17.79
C LYS A 323 -30.67 -7.32 -17.80
N ALA A 324 -31.57 -6.75 -17.00
CA ALA A 324 -31.63 -5.32 -16.78
C ALA A 324 -30.24 -4.80 -16.38
N ALA A 325 -29.69 -3.90 -17.21
CA ALA A 325 -28.40 -3.32 -16.99
C ALA A 325 -28.43 -2.49 -15.69
N GLN A 326 -27.54 -2.78 -14.75
CA GLN A 326 -27.47 -2.03 -13.49
C GLN A 326 -26.90 -0.63 -13.76
N PRO A 327 -27.40 0.42 -13.08
CA PRO A 327 -26.86 1.76 -13.22
C PRO A 327 -25.39 1.78 -12.84
N GLN A 328 -24.60 2.55 -13.57
CA GLN A 328 -23.21 2.78 -13.28
C GLN A 328 -23.11 3.99 -12.35
N TYR A 329 -22.28 3.87 -11.31
CA TYR A 329 -22.04 4.95 -10.34
C TYR A 329 -20.70 5.59 -10.58
N PHE A 330 -20.68 6.92 -10.41
CA PHE A 330 -19.46 7.73 -10.53
C PHE A 330 -19.33 8.63 -9.32
N GLU A 331 -18.09 9.01 -9.03
CA GLU A 331 -17.75 9.94 -7.97
C GLU A 331 -16.86 11.05 -8.52
N VAL A 332 -17.18 12.29 -8.25
CA VAL A 332 -16.40 13.47 -8.65
C VAL A 332 -16.05 14.28 -7.42
N GLU A 333 -14.76 14.66 -7.32
CA GLU A 333 -14.29 15.58 -6.29
C GLU A 333 -14.12 16.97 -6.88
N LEU A 334 -14.84 17.95 -6.34
CA LEU A 334 -14.81 19.35 -6.72
C LEU A 334 -14.30 20.22 -5.56
N SER A 335 -13.68 21.35 -5.85
CA SER A 335 -13.49 22.38 -4.83
C SER A 335 -14.84 22.97 -4.40
N ALA A 336 -14.96 23.43 -3.14
CA ALA A 336 -16.16 24.07 -2.64
C ALA A 336 -16.55 25.28 -3.51
N GLN A 337 -15.59 26.04 -4.02
CA GLN A 337 -15.83 27.15 -4.95
C GLN A 337 -16.51 26.65 -6.23
N LYS A 338 -15.99 25.60 -6.87
CA LYS A 338 -16.54 25.05 -8.11
C LYS A 338 -17.93 24.45 -7.92
N LEU A 339 -18.17 23.79 -6.79
CA LEU A 339 -19.52 23.32 -6.45
C LEU A 339 -20.52 24.48 -6.39
N SER A 340 -20.14 25.61 -5.75
CA SER A 340 -21.00 26.80 -5.65
C SER A 340 -21.26 27.43 -7.03
N GLU A 341 -20.25 27.49 -7.91
CA GLU A 341 -20.39 28.01 -9.27
C GLU A 341 -21.34 27.16 -10.13
N LEU A 342 -21.28 25.84 -9.98
CA LEU A 342 -22.12 24.91 -10.74
C LEU A 342 -23.56 24.83 -10.22
N ASN A 343 -23.84 25.27 -8.99
CA ASN A 343 -25.15 25.25 -8.34
C ASN A 343 -25.90 23.92 -8.54
N LEU A 344 -25.22 22.80 -8.27
CA LEU A 344 -25.74 21.47 -8.51
C LEU A 344 -26.83 21.10 -7.51
N ALA A 345 -27.83 20.36 -7.98
CA ALA A 345 -28.89 19.79 -7.15
C ALA A 345 -29.02 18.28 -7.39
N ALA A 346 -29.49 17.55 -6.36
CA ALA A 346 -29.82 16.14 -6.52
C ALA A 346 -30.93 15.95 -7.57
N GLY A 347 -30.81 14.95 -8.42
CA GLY A 347 -31.68 14.71 -9.56
C GLY A 347 -31.35 15.52 -10.82
N GLN A 348 -30.39 16.44 -10.76
CA GLN A 348 -29.99 17.24 -11.91
C GLN A 348 -29.23 16.39 -12.92
N PRO A 349 -29.64 16.40 -14.22
CA PRO A 349 -28.85 15.79 -15.29
C PRO A 349 -27.65 16.69 -15.63
N VAL A 350 -26.48 16.03 -15.82
CA VAL A 350 -25.19 16.66 -16.08
C VAL A 350 -24.39 15.79 -17.04
N ARG A 351 -23.21 16.27 -17.47
CA ARG A 351 -22.24 15.49 -18.21
C ARG A 351 -20.93 15.39 -17.47
N LEU A 352 -20.34 14.20 -17.49
CA LEU A 352 -19.01 13.90 -16.93
C LEU A 352 -17.97 14.04 -18.02
N VAL A 353 -16.96 14.85 -17.78
CA VAL A 353 -15.76 14.97 -18.64
C VAL A 353 -14.52 14.64 -17.83
N SER A 354 -13.48 14.15 -18.49
CA SER A 354 -12.22 13.85 -17.85
C SER A 354 -11.15 14.83 -18.31
N SER A 355 -10.38 15.36 -17.37
CA SER A 355 -9.16 16.10 -17.67
C SER A 355 -7.99 15.14 -17.95
N ARG A 356 -8.08 13.89 -17.46
CA ARG A 356 -7.02 12.88 -17.59
C ARG A 356 -7.60 11.47 -17.57
N LEU A 357 -7.92 10.94 -18.74
CA LEU A 357 -8.43 9.57 -18.89
C LEU A 357 -7.28 8.59 -19.14
N ARG A 358 -7.20 7.54 -18.34
CA ARG A 358 -6.21 6.47 -18.53
C ARG A 358 -6.87 5.27 -19.18
N VAL A 359 -6.42 4.93 -20.37
CA VAL A 359 -7.00 3.86 -21.19
C VAL A 359 -6.12 2.61 -21.12
N PHE A 360 -6.77 1.44 -20.99
CA PHE A 360 -6.15 0.12 -21.05
C PHE A 360 -6.94 -0.76 -22.01
N GLU A 361 -6.24 -1.65 -22.73
CA GLU A 361 -6.89 -2.62 -23.59
C GLU A 361 -7.77 -3.58 -22.78
N ARG A 362 -8.97 -3.89 -23.30
CA ARG A 362 -9.88 -4.85 -22.67
C ARG A 362 -9.37 -6.26 -22.94
N GLY A 363 -8.68 -6.86 -21.98
CA GLY A 363 -8.05 -8.19 -22.12
C GLY A 363 -6.64 -8.26 -21.56
N ALA A 364 -6.03 -7.15 -21.22
CA ALA A 364 -4.77 -7.12 -20.46
C ALA A 364 -4.92 -7.52 -18.98
N GLN A 365 -6.04 -8.19 -18.64
CA GLN A 365 -6.29 -8.76 -17.31
C GLN A 365 -6.04 -10.26 -17.38
N THR A 366 -4.91 -10.67 -16.95
CA THR A 366 -4.71 -12.01 -16.39
C THR A 366 -4.17 -11.92 -14.99
#